data_f76dd752001c077513fd05b3cbbafbfe
#
_entry.id   f76dd752001c077513fd05b3cbbafbfe
#
_cell.length_a   1.000
_cell.length_b   1.000
_cell.length_c   1.000
_cell.angle_alpha   90.00
_cell.angle_beta   90.00
_cell.angle_gamma   90.00
#
_symmetry.space_group_name_H-M   'P 1'
#
loop_
_entity.id
_entity.type
_entity.pdbx_description
1 polymer ?
#
loop_
_entity_poly.entity_id
_entity_poly.type
_entity_poly.pdbx_seq_one_letter_code
_entity_poly.pdbx_strand_id
1 'polypeptide(L)'
;MDASLLSELVVQIFRMNGALTAWGDRFAAESGLTTARWQVLGAISMAKEPSTSPQIAERMGITRQGVQKQLNLLRDEGLVMPIENPVHKRSPQYSLTEPGEQKLAEIRKRWRQQVEQWSEEHQHESVSAALKTLDVLSQQLKE
;
A
#
# COMPACT_ATOMS: atom_id res chain seq x y z
N MET A 1 16.63 24.38 -11.18
CA MET A 1 16.37 22.93 -11.42
C MET A 1 15.80 22.76 -12.82
N ASP A 2 16.33 21.84 -13.59
CA ASP A 2 15.87 21.59 -14.96
C ASP A 2 14.51 20.90 -14.92
N ALA A 3 13.49 21.57 -15.47
CA ALA A 3 12.12 21.04 -15.50
C ALA A 3 11.99 19.76 -16.34
N SER A 4 12.85 19.59 -17.35
CA SER A 4 12.81 18.38 -18.17
C SER A 4 13.27 17.15 -17.38
N LEU A 5 14.21 17.31 -16.47
CA LEU A 5 14.67 16.23 -15.60
C LEU A 5 13.55 15.81 -14.64
N LEU A 6 12.84 16.77 -14.07
CA LEU A 6 11.69 16.47 -13.21
C LEU A 6 10.58 15.75 -13.99
N SER A 7 10.31 16.19 -15.22
CA SER A 7 9.35 15.52 -16.11
C SER A 7 9.75 14.06 -16.38
N GLU A 8 11.03 13.82 -16.63
CA GLU A 8 11.56 12.47 -16.83
C GLU A 8 11.34 11.60 -15.61
N LEU A 9 11.57 12.14 -14.41
CA LEU A 9 11.31 11.44 -13.16
C LEU A 9 9.84 11.05 -13.02
N VAL A 10 8.92 11.98 -13.32
CA VAL A 10 7.48 11.71 -13.26
C VAL A 10 7.08 10.59 -14.23
N VAL A 11 7.58 10.62 -15.47
CA VAL A 11 7.34 9.55 -16.43
C VAL A 11 7.84 8.21 -15.89
N GLN A 12 9.02 8.21 -15.29
CA GLN A 12 9.59 6.98 -14.70
C GLN A 12 8.74 6.46 -13.55
N ILE A 13 8.14 7.35 -12.74
CA ILE A 13 7.22 6.95 -11.66
C ILE A 13 6.02 6.19 -12.24
N PHE A 14 5.41 6.70 -13.34
CA PHE A 14 4.30 5.99 -13.98
C PHE A 14 4.72 4.61 -14.47
N ARG A 15 5.87 4.49 -15.10
CA ARG A 15 6.39 3.20 -15.57
C ARG A 15 6.64 2.25 -14.43
N MET A 16 7.25 2.76 -13.35
CA MET A 16 7.55 1.96 -12.16
C MET A 16 6.30 1.50 -11.45
N ASN A 17 5.25 2.33 -11.42
CA ASN A 17 3.99 1.93 -10.81
C ASN A 17 3.43 0.67 -11.49
N GLY A 18 3.43 0.62 -12.83
CA GLY A 18 2.98 -0.55 -13.57
C GLY A 18 3.87 -1.77 -13.33
N ALA A 19 5.18 -1.59 -13.44
CA ALA A 19 6.14 -2.67 -13.25
C ALA A 19 6.11 -3.23 -11.83
N LEU A 20 6.03 -2.36 -10.84
CA LEU A 20 6.01 -2.74 -9.44
C LEU A 20 4.71 -3.47 -9.07
N THR A 21 3.59 -3.01 -9.60
CA THR A 21 2.29 -3.66 -9.39
C THR A 21 2.28 -5.07 -10.01
N ALA A 22 2.78 -5.22 -11.24
CA ALA A 22 2.86 -6.52 -11.90
C ALA A 22 3.79 -7.48 -11.14
N TRP A 23 4.96 -6.99 -10.73
CA TRP A 23 5.89 -7.78 -9.92
C TRP A 23 5.24 -8.14 -8.57
N GLY A 24 4.60 -7.17 -7.94
CA GLY A 24 3.94 -7.35 -6.64
C GLY A 24 2.83 -8.40 -6.70
N ASP A 25 2.06 -8.46 -7.79
CA ASP A 25 1.01 -9.45 -7.96
C ASP A 25 1.59 -10.86 -8.00
N ARG A 26 2.71 -11.06 -8.71
CA ARG A 26 3.39 -12.35 -8.74
C ARG A 26 3.96 -12.71 -7.36
N PHE A 27 4.57 -11.74 -6.70
CA PHE A 27 5.15 -11.92 -5.37
C PHE A 27 4.06 -12.26 -4.33
N ALA A 28 2.97 -11.50 -4.33
CA ALA A 28 1.88 -11.65 -3.38
C ALA A 28 1.09 -12.94 -3.62
N ALA A 29 1.05 -13.44 -4.86
CA ALA A 29 0.32 -14.66 -5.23
C ALA A 29 0.79 -15.87 -4.41
N GLU A 30 2.07 -15.96 -4.07
CA GLU A 30 2.61 -17.04 -3.23
C GLU A 30 2.04 -17.02 -1.82
N SER A 31 1.55 -15.86 -1.36
CA SER A 31 0.87 -15.72 -0.07
C SER A 31 -0.66 -15.65 -0.24
N GLY A 32 -1.17 -15.97 -1.42
CA GLY A 32 -2.60 -15.95 -1.70
C GLY A 32 -3.19 -14.56 -1.81
N LEU A 33 -2.37 -13.56 -2.13
CA LEU A 33 -2.78 -12.17 -2.21
C LEU A 33 -2.50 -11.57 -3.60
N THR A 34 -2.98 -10.35 -3.79
CA THR A 34 -2.58 -9.46 -4.87
C THR A 34 -1.86 -8.27 -4.24
N THR A 35 -1.18 -7.46 -5.04
CA THR A 35 -0.57 -6.21 -4.56
C THR A 35 -1.62 -5.34 -3.86
N ALA A 36 -2.80 -5.19 -4.46
CA ALA A 36 -3.86 -4.35 -3.90
C ALA A 36 -4.32 -4.84 -2.52
N ARG A 37 -4.55 -6.15 -2.37
CA ARG A 37 -4.96 -6.71 -1.07
C ARG A 37 -3.85 -6.63 -0.03
N TRP A 38 -2.62 -6.88 -0.44
CA TRP A 38 -1.46 -6.72 0.44
C TRP A 38 -1.35 -5.28 0.95
N GLN A 39 -1.49 -4.30 0.07
CA GLN A 39 -1.44 -2.89 0.46
C GLN A 39 -2.56 -2.50 1.42
N VAL A 40 -3.78 -3.00 1.20
CA VAL A 40 -4.92 -2.73 2.10
C VAL A 40 -4.65 -3.33 3.49
N LEU A 41 -4.20 -4.58 3.56
CA LEU A 41 -3.83 -5.20 4.83
C LEU A 41 -2.75 -4.39 5.55
N GLY A 42 -1.73 -3.94 4.82
CA GLY A 42 -0.67 -3.12 5.37
C GLY A 42 -1.16 -1.78 5.90
N ALA A 43 -2.05 -1.11 5.18
CA ALA A 43 -2.62 0.17 5.58
C ALA A 43 -3.44 0.04 6.87
N ILE A 44 -4.22 -1.03 6.99
CA ILE A 44 -4.99 -1.30 8.21
C ILE A 44 -4.05 -1.56 9.39
N SER A 45 -3.02 -2.37 9.17
CA SER A 45 -2.06 -2.73 10.23
C SER A 45 -1.26 -1.53 10.75
N MET A 46 -0.95 -0.56 9.89
CA MET A 46 -0.19 0.63 10.29
C MET A 46 -1.00 1.64 11.08
N ALA A 47 -2.32 1.55 11.03
CA ALA A 47 -3.20 2.44 11.77
C ALA A 47 -3.29 1.99 13.24
N LYS A 48 -3.33 2.93 14.16
CA LYS A 48 -3.46 2.65 15.60
C LYS A 48 -4.88 2.22 15.99
N GLU A 49 -5.85 2.55 15.15
CA GLU A 49 -7.27 2.28 15.37
C GLU A 49 -7.88 1.69 14.11
N PRO A 50 -9.02 0.98 14.23
CA PRO A 50 -9.73 0.51 13.04
C PRO A 50 -10.02 1.65 12.07
N SER A 51 -9.96 1.36 10.76
CA SER A 51 -10.01 2.37 9.71
C SER A 51 -11.22 2.20 8.81
N THR A 52 -11.82 3.32 8.39
CA THR A 52 -12.88 3.34 7.37
C THR A 52 -12.27 3.22 5.96
N SER A 53 -13.10 2.85 4.98
CA SER A 53 -12.66 2.82 3.57
C SER A 53 -12.05 4.15 3.10
N PRO A 54 -12.69 5.32 3.38
CA PRO A 54 -12.08 6.59 3.00
C PRO A 54 -10.71 6.84 3.61
N GLN A 55 -10.52 6.46 4.87
CA GLN A 55 -9.23 6.62 5.56
C GLN A 55 -8.14 5.76 4.92
N ILE A 56 -8.48 4.52 4.58
CA ILE A 56 -7.55 3.61 3.90
C ILE A 56 -7.20 4.16 2.51
N ALA A 57 -8.23 4.62 1.76
CA ALA A 57 -8.05 5.16 0.42
C ALA A 57 -7.10 6.37 0.43
N GLU A 58 -7.24 7.26 1.39
CA GLU A 58 -6.38 8.43 1.54
C GLU A 58 -4.92 8.02 1.79
N ARG A 59 -4.69 7.06 2.71
CA ARG A 59 -3.34 6.57 3.01
C ARG A 59 -2.66 5.93 1.82
N MET A 60 -3.44 5.22 1.00
CA MET A 60 -2.91 4.47 -0.14
C MET A 60 -2.83 5.29 -1.42
N GLY A 61 -3.51 6.44 -1.46
CA GLY A 61 -3.58 7.25 -2.67
C GLY A 61 -4.38 6.60 -3.79
N ILE A 62 -5.40 5.82 -3.46
CA ILE A 62 -6.29 5.17 -4.42
C ILE A 62 -7.74 5.54 -4.15
N THR A 63 -8.66 5.12 -5.03
CA THR A 63 -10.07 5.47 -4.91
C THR A 63 -10.76 4.69 -3.78
N ARG A 64 -11.82 5.30 -3.21
CA ARG A 64 -12.66 4.63 -2.20
C ARG A 64 -13.29 3.37 -2.76
N GLN A 65 -13.74 3.41 -4.02
CA GLN A 65 -14.32 2.24 -4.69
C GLN A 65 -13.32 1.10 -4.81
N GLY A 66 -12.08 1.42 -5.17
CA GLY A 66 -11.00 0.44 -5.25
C GLY A 66 -10.72 -0.23 -3.92
N VAL A 67 -10.64 0.58 -2.84
CA VAL A 67 -10.46 0.07 -1.48
C VAL A 67 -11.64 -0.80 -1.06
N GLN A 68 -12.87 -0.34 -1.29
CA GLN A 68 -14.06 -1.09 -0.90
C GLN A 68 -14.13 -2.45 -1.59
N LYS A 69 -13.75 -2.50 -2.86
CA LYS A 69 -13.68 -3.77 -3.59
C LYS A 69 -12.70 -4.74 -2.92
N GLN A 70 -11.51 -4.25 -2.55
CA GLN A 70 -10.51 -5.08 -1.88
C GLN A 70 -10.95 -5.51 -0.49
N LEU A 71 -11.59 -4.61 0.27
CA LEU A 71 -12.12 -4.93 1.59
C LEU A 71 -13.20 -6.02 1.52
N ASN A 72 -14.07 -5.95 0.52
CA ASN A 72 -15.09 -6.97 0.32
C ASN A 72 -14.47 -8.35 0.06
N LEU A 73 -13.45 -8.41 -0.79
CA LEU A 73 -12.72 -9.65 -1.08
C LEU A 73 -12.00 -10.17 0.17
N LEU A 74 -11.33 -9.30 0.90
CA LEU A 74 -10.60 -9.66 2.13
C LEU A 74 -11.54 -10.14 3.23
N ARG A 75 -12.71 -9.49 3.36
CA ARG A 75 -13.73 -9.94 4.30
C ARG A 75 -14.23 -11.35 3.94
N ASP A 76 -14.52 -11.58 2.66
CA ASP A 76 -15.01 -12.88 2.20
C ASP A 76 -13.96 -13.98 2.41
N GLU A 77 -12.68 -13.63 2.36
CA GLU A 77 -11.58 -14.54 2.66
C GLU A 77 -11.29 -14.67 4.16
N GLY A 78 -11.98 -13.90 5.01
CA GLY A 78 -11.79 -13.96 6.47
C GLY A 78 -10.53 -13.27 6.98
N LEU A 79 -9.96 -12.35 6.20
CA LEU A 79 -8.71 -11.67 6.56
C LEU A 79 -8.93 -10.31 7.22
N VAL A 80 -10.08 -9.70 6.98
CA VAL A 80 -10.51 -8.47 7.66
C VAL A 80 -11.94 -8.65 8.17
N MET A 81 -12.30 -7.85 9.16
CA MET A 81 -13.66 -7.84 9.67
C MET A 81 -14.16 -6.41 9.82
N PRO A 82 -15.42 -6.14 9.43
CA PRO A 82 -16.03 -4.85 9.68
C PRO A 82 -16.34 -4.70 11.17
N ILE A 83 -16.14 -3.49 11.68
CA ILE A 83 -16.46 -3.13 13.05
C ILE A 83 -17.42 -1.96 12.99
N GLU A 84 -18.44 -1.97 13.81
CA GLU A 84 -19.40 -0.88 13.88
C GLU A 84 -18.67 0.43 14.21
N ASN A 85 -18.95 1.47 13.43
CA ASN A 85 -18.40 2.80 13.65
C ASN A 85 -19.39 3.60 14.51
N PRO A 86 -19.03 3.92 15.76
CA PRO A 86 -19.94 4.63 16.64
C PRO A 86 -20.26 6.06 16.20
N VAL A 87 -19.38 6.65 15.38
CA VAL A 87 -19.54 8.03 14.89
C VAL A 87 -20.34 8.07 13.58
N HIS A 88 -20.10 7.11 12.67
CA HIS A 88 -20.75 7.05 11.36
C HIS A 88 -21.21 5.63 11.06
N LYS A 89 -22.46 5.32 11.33
CA LYS A 89 -23.03 3.97 11.18
C LYS A 89 -22.98 3.44 9.74
N ARG A 90 -22.97 4.32 8.74
CA ARG A 90 -22.94 3.94 7.31
C ARG A 90 -21.51 3.67 6.80
N SER A 91 -20.51 3.96 7.61
CA SER A 91 -19.11 3.81 7.22
C SER A 91 -18.41 2.91 8.24
N PRO A 92 -18.48 1.59 8.06
CA PRO A 92 -17.84 0.68 9.02
C PRO A 92 -16.35 0.89 9.05
N GLN A 93 -15.75 0.59 10.19
CA GLN A 93 -14.31 0.50 10.34
C GLN A 93 -13.89 -0.95 10.10
N TYR A 94 -12.64 -1.14 9.74
CA TYR A 94 -12.10 -2.48 9.48
C TYR A 94 -10.88 -2.73 10.32
N SER A 95 -10.74 -3.97 10.79
CA SER A 95 -9.52 -4.43 11.44
C SER A 95 -9.13 -5.78 10.86
N LEU A 96 -7.86 -6.17 11.08
CA LEU A 96 -7.39 -7.47 10.67
C LEU A 96 -7.96 -8.54 11.60
N THR A 97 -8.31 -9.68 11.03
CA THR A 97 -8.56 -10.89 11.80
C THR A 97 -7.23 -11.54 12.17
N GLU A 98 -7.25 -12.57 13.03
CA GLU A 98 -6.04 -13.34 13.30
C GLU A 98 -5.45 -13.96 12.03
N PRO A 99 -6.26 -14.61 11.15
CA PRO A 99 -5.73 -15.07 9.85
C PRO A 99 -5.16 -13.93 9.00
N GLY A 100 -5.76 -12.74 9.04
CA GLY A 100 -5.26 -11.56 8.33
C GLY A 100 -3.90 -11.11 8.83
N GLU A 101 -3.72 -11.09 10.14
CA GLU A 101 -2.44 -10.75 10.75
C GLU A 101 -1.35 -11.77 10.41
N GLN A 102 -1.68 -13.07 10.42
CA GLN A 102 -0.75 -14.13 10.04
C GLN A 102 -0.34 -14.03 8.57
N LYS A 103 -1.29 -13.76 7.69
CA LYS A 103 -1.04 -13.59 6.26
C LYS A 103 -0.12 -12.41 6.00
N LEU A 104 -0.40 -11.29 6.66
CA LEU A 104 0.44 -10.09 6.53
C LEU A 104 1.86 -10.32 7.08
N ALA A 105 1.98 -11.00 8.21
CA ALA A 105 3.29 -11.33 8.77
C ALA A 105 4.12 -12.21 7.83
N GLU A 106 3.47 -13.18 7.18
CA GLU A 106 4.10 -14.07 6.19
C GLU A 106 4.67 -13.27 5.02
N ILE A 107 3.84 -12.44 4.39
CA ILE A 107 4.28 -11.66 3.23
C ILE A 107 5.31 -10.60 3.61
N ARG A 108 5.21 -10.00 4.80
CA ARG A 108 6.19 -9.03 5.29
C ARG A 108 7.56 -9.66 5.52
N LYS A 109 7.60 -10.88 5.98
CA LYS A 109 8.86 -11.61 6.15
C LYS A 109 9.55 -11.83 4.80
N ARG A 110 8.80 -12.29 3.80
CA ARG A 110 9.31 -12.49 2.45
C ARG A 110 9.73 -11.16 1.82
N TRP A 111 8.94 -10.11 2.02
CA TRP A 111 9.23 -8.76 1.53
C TRP A 111 10.53 -8.22 2.11
N ARG A 112 10.73 -8.37 3.42
CA ARG A 112 11.96 -7.93 4.09
C ARG A 112 13.19 -8.60 3.48
N GLN A 113 13.11 -9.90 3.24
CA GLN A 113 14.20 -10.65 2.61
C GLN A 113 14.49 -10.13 1.19
N GLN A 114 13.44 -9.85 0.44
CA GLN A 114 13.57 -9.34 -0.93
C GLN A 114 14.23 -7.95 -0.96
N VAL A 115 13.78 -7.06 -0.08
CA VAL A 115 14.33 -5.70 0.00
C VAL A 115 15.78 -5.72 0.47
N GLU A 116 16.12 -6.58 1.42
CA GLU A 116 17.52 -6.74 1.86
C GLU A 116 18.41 -7.14 0.69
N GLN A 117 17.96 -8.06 -0.15
CA GLN A 117 18.69 -8.49 -1.34
C GLN A 117 18.86 -7.33 -2.33
N TRP A 118 17.79 -6.61 -2.63
CA TRP A 118 17.84 -5.46 -3.55
C TRP A 118 18.70 -4.32 -3.01
N SER A 119 18.72 -4.13 -1.69
CA SER A 119 19.44 -3.02 -1.06
C SER A 119 20.94 -3.04 -1.33
N GLU A 120 21.50 -4.21 -1.67
CA GLU A 120 22.93 -4.37 -1.95
C GLU A 120 23.36 -3.56 -3.19
N GLU A 121 22.46 -3.28 -4.12
CA GLU A 121 22.75 -2.53 -5.34
C GLU A 121 22.44 -1.03 -5.24
N HIS A 122 22.05 -0.55 -4.05
CA HIS A 122 21.63 0.84 -3.87
C HIS A 122 22.51 1.58 -2.87
N GLN A 123 22.58 2.89 -3.05
CA GLN A 123 23.27 3.79 -2.13
C GLN A 123 22.27 4.48 -1.22
N HIS A 124 22.60 4.57 0.07
CA HIS A 124 21.73 5.21 1.07
C HIS A 124 21.33 6.63 0.65
N GLU A 125 22.30 7.43 0.22
CA GLU A 125 22.08 8.83 -0.16
C GLU A 125 21.14 8.95 -1.36
N SER A 126 21.28 8.08 -2.36
CA SER A 126 20.43 8.08 -3.55
C SER A 126 18.98 7.76 -3.20
N VAL A 127 18.75 6.75 -2.39
CA VAL A 127 17.40 6.34 -1.97
C VAL A 127 16.78 7.41 -1.07
N SER A 128 17.56 7.96 -0.14
CA SER A 128 17.11 9.04 0.74
C SER A 128 16.70 10.28 -0.07
N ALA A 129 17.49 10.67 -1.08
CA ALA A 129 17.16 11.79 -1.96
C ALA A 129 15.89 11.53 -2.75
N ALA A 130 15.72 10.30 -3.26
CA ALA A 130 14.51 9.90 -3.98
C ALA A 130 13.27 10.03 -3.09
N LEU A 131 13.34 9.58 -1.84
CA LEU A 131 12.22 9.70 -0.89
C LEU A 131 11.84 11.15 -0.65
N LYS A 132 12.81 12.05 -0.50
CA LYS A 132 12.57 13.49 -0.32
C LYS A 132 11.88 14.11 -1.53
N THR A 133 12.32 13.74 -2.72
CA THR A 133 11.75 14.24 -3.98
C THR A 133 10.29 13.76 -4.11
N LEU A 134 10.03 12.48 -3.83
CA LEU A 134 8.68 11.93 -3.87
C LEU A 134 7.76 12.60 -2.86
N ASP A 135 8.26 12.93 -1.67
CA ASP A 135 7.51 13.64 -0.64
C ASP A 135 7.06 15.01 -1.13
N VAL A 136 7.97 15.79 -1.73
CA VAL A 136 7.66 17.13 -2.27
C VAL A 136 6.62 17.01 -3.39
N LEU A 137 6.81 16.08 -4.32
CA LEU A 137 5.83 15.83 -5.39
C LEU A 137 4.46 15.46 -4.83
N SER A 138 4.43 14.60 -3.83
CA SER A 138 3.19 14.17 -3.18
C SER A 138 2.42 15.36 -2.60
N GLN A 139 3.11 16.32 -1.98
CA GLN A 139 2.48 17.53 -1.44
C GLN A 139 1.94 18.42 -2.58
N GLN A 140 2.69 18.57 -3.66
CA GLN A 140 2.28 19.37 -4.82
C GLN A 140 1.03 18.80 -5.49
N LEU A 141 0.90 17.48 -5.52
CA LEU A 141 -0.25 16.80 -6.15
C LEU A 141 -1.54 16.90 -5.32
N LYS A 142 -1.47 17.34 -4.08
CA LYS A 142 -2.65 17.50 -3.22
C LYS A 142 -3.38 18.83 -3.42
N GLU A 143 -2.83 19.75 -4.18
CA GLU A 143 -3.44 21.04 -4.48
C GLU A 143 -4.52 20.94 -5.56
#